data_a31161718cc31d8699892e9c5373a253
#
_entry.id   a31161718cc31d8699892e9c5373a253
#
_cell.length_a   1.000
_cell.length_b   1.000
_cell.length_c   1.000
_cell.angle_alpha   90.00
_cell.angle_beta   90.00
_cell.angle_gamma   90.00
#
_symmetry.space_group_name_H-M   'P 1'
#
loop_
_entity.id
_entity.type
_entity.pdbx_description
1 polymer ?
#
loop_
_entity_poly.entity_id
_entity_poly.type
_entity_poly.pdbx_seq_one_letter_code
_entity_poly.pdbx_strand_id
1 'polypeptide(L)'
;MYENTGCFTGHRKLPANKIEKILMNLDREIDNFIAQGVTDFISGGAVGFDVIATSLIVAKKEMGRNIRLIFALPCKNQDANWDEKQKALYRDLLNEADEVIYVSEEYSPFCMKRRNQYMVEHSAYCICALLHEKSGTGQTVRLARKKGLKIINVVD
;
A
#
# COMPACT_ATOMS: atom_id res chain seq x y z
N MET A 1 13.88 -11.58 8.27
CA MET A 1 13.53 -10.42 9.10
C MET A 1 12.18 -9.83 8.74
N TYR A 2 11.81 -9.82 7.46
CA TYR A 2 10.53 -9.27 7.01
C TYR A 2 9.61 -10.33 6.41
N GLU A 3 9.77 -11.58 6.81
CA GLU A 3 9.03 -12.74 6.29
C GLU A 3 7.53 -12.61 6.46
N ASN A 4 7.09 -11.84 7.47
CA ASN A 4 5.67 -11.68 7.81
C ASN A 4 5.11 -10.34 7.37
N THR A 5 5.80 -9.63 6.48
CA THR A 5 5.41 -8.29 6.06
C THR A 5 5.05 -8.27 4.58
N GLY A 6 3.92 -7.65 4.27
CA GLY A 6 3.48 -7.37 2.91
C GLY A 6 3.32 -5.89 2.66
N CYS A 7 3.51 -5.45 1.43
CA CYS A 7 3.30 -4.06 1.05
C CYS A 7 2.30 -3.96 -0.11
N PHE A 8 1.76 -2.76 -0.29
CA PHE A 8 0.80 -2.44 -1.35
C PHE A 8 1.41 -1.45 -2.33
N THR A 9 1.10 -1.62 -3.60
CA THR A 9 1.42 -0.62 -4.63
C THR A 9 0.37 -0.64 -5.73
N GLY A 10 -0.06 0.54 -6.18
CA GLY A 10 -1.09 0.64 -7.20
C GLY A 10 -1.24 2.06 -7.70
N HIS A 11 -2.06 2.21 -8.73
CA HIS A 11 -2.26 3.51 -9.38
C HIS A 11 -3.13 4.43 -8.53
N ARG A 12 -2.89 5.73 -8.66
CA ARG A 12 -3.70 6.76 -8.00
C ARG A 12 -5.09 6.85 -8.59
N LYS A 13 -5.26 6.50 -9.85
CA LYS A 13 -6.56 6.45 -10.52
C LYS A 13 -6.79 5.04 -11.04
N LEU A 14 -7.91 4.46 -10.64
CA LEU A 14 -8.34 3.14 -11.09
C LEU A 14 -9.57 3.30 -11.98
N PRO A 15 -9.67 2.52 -13.07
CA PRO A 15 -10.88 2.55 -13.90
C PRO A 15 -12.11 2.18 -13.08
N ALA A 16 -13.17 2.99 -13.18
CA ALA A 16 -14.40 2.78 -12.41
C ALA A 16 -14.98 1.37 -12.61
N ASN A 17 -14.88 0.83 -13.82
CA ASN A 17 -15.41 -0.50 -14.15
C ASN A 17 -14.58 -1.66 -13.59
N LYS A 18 -13.42 -1.37 -12.99
CA LYS A 18 -12.54 -2.39 -12.40
C LYS A 18 -12.49 -2.34 -10.88
N ILE A 19 -12.99 -1.28 -10.27
CA ILE A 19 -12.87 -1.06 -8.81
C ILE A 19 -13.51 -2.20 -8.03
N GLU A 20 -14.72 -2.61 -8.38
CA GLU A 20 -15.42 -3.67 -7.67
C GLU A 20 -14.62 -4.99 -7.70
N LYS A 21 -14.11 -5.37 -8.86
CA LYS A 21 -13.32 -6.59 -9.02
C LYS A 21 -11.99 -6.49 -8.26
N ILE A 22 -11.33 -5.34 -8.35
CA ILE A 22 -10.09 -5.09 -7.58
C ILE A 22 -10.36 -5.24 -6.09
N LEU A 23 -11.43 -4.64 -5.60
CA LEU A 23 -11.80 -4.71 -4.18
C LEU A 23 -12.04 -6.16 -3.73
N MET A 24 -12.79 -6.94 -4.51
CA MET A 24 -13.05 -8.34 -4.20
C MET A 24 -11.78 -9.17 -4.19
N ASN A 25 -10.94 -9.00 -5.22
CA ASN A 25 -9.67 -9.73 -5.32
C ASN A 25 -8.72 -9.33 -4.19
N LEU A 26 -8.64 -8.04 -3.89
CA LEU A 26 -7.79 -7.51 -2.84
C LEU A 26 -8.19 -8.07 -1.47
N ASP A 27 -9.47 -8.05 -1.16
CA ASP A 27 -9.99 -8.60 0.09
C ASP A 27 -9.61 -10.07 0.25
N ARG A 28 -9.82 -10.87 -0.80
CA ARG A 28 -9.46 -12.28 -0.81
C ARG A 28 -7.95 -12.51 -0.64
N GLU A 29 -7.14 -11.75 -1.36
CA GLU A 29 -5.68 -11.94 -1.33
C GLU A 29 -5.06 -11.49 -0.01
N ILE A 30 -5.62 -10.46 0.63
CA ILE A 30 -5.21 -10.08 1.98
C ILE A 30 -5.46 -11.25 2.94
N ASP A 31 -6.65 -11.84 2.88
CA ASP A 31 -6.98 -12.99 3.73
C ASP A 31 -6.05 -14.18 3.46
N ASN A 32 -5.72 -14.44 2.19
CA ASN A 32 -4.79 -15.50 1.82
C ASN A 32 -3.40 -15.25 2.41
N PHE A 33 -2.92 -14.01 2.38
CA PHE A 33 -1.62 -13.67 2.97
C PHE A 33 -1.64 -13.80 4.48
N ILE A 34 -2.72 -13.37 5.13
CA ILE A 34 -2.88 -13.56 6.58
C ILE A 34 -2.82 -15.05 6.93
N ALA A 35 -3.48 -15.89 6.14
CA ALA A 35 -3.44 -17.34 6.33
C ALA A 35 -2.03 -17.93 6.14
N GLN A 36 -1.19 -17.29 5.36
CA GLN A 36 0.21 -17.69 5.14
C GLN A 36 1.16 -17.13 6.21
N GLY A 37 0.65 -16.36 7.17
CA GLY A 37 1.44 -15.84 8.27
C GLY A 37 1.82 -14.36 8.16
N VAL A 38 1.30 -13.63 7.18
CA VAL A 38 1.54 -12.18 7.07
C VAL A 38 0.78 -11.48 8.20
N THR A 39 1.50 -10.69 8.98
CA THR A 39 0.95 -9.96 10.13
C THR A 39 1.04 -8.45 9.96
N ASP A 40 2.02 -7.97 9.20
CA ASP A 40 2.31 -6.55 9.03
C ASP A 40 2.06 -6.14 7.58
N PHE A 41 1.29 -5.07 7.40
CA PHE A 41 0.97 -4.55 6.07
C PHE A 41 1.43 -3.10 5.96
N ILE A 42 2.25 -2.81 4.94
CA ILE A 42 2.80 -1.48 4.71
C ILE A 42 2.06 -0.81 3.56
N SER A 43 1.52 0.38 3.84
CA SER A 43 0.88 1.23 2.84
C SER A 43 1.69 2.50 2.64
N GLY A 44 1.74 2.97 1.40
CA GLY A 44 2.36 4.26 1.08
C GLY A 44 1.46 5.47 1.35
N GLY A 45 0.21 5.23 1.67
CA GLY A 45 -0.74 6.29 1.99
C GLY A 45 -1.12 7.19 0.83
N ALA A 46 -0.83 6.81 -0.41
CA ALA A 46 -1.20 7.60 -1.57
C ALA A 46 -2.69 7.49 -1.86
N VAL A 47 -3.24 8.42 -2.64
CA VAL A 47 -4.63 8.34 -3.09
C VAL A 47 -4.82 7.14 -4.02
N GLY A 48 -6.07 6.70 -4.19
CA GLY A 48 -6.40 5.60 -5.10
C GLY A 48 -6.24 4.23 -4.46
N PHE A 49 -5.46 3.36 -5.05
CA PHE A 49 -5.33 1.98 -4.60
C PHE A 49 -4.90 1.86 -3.14
N ASP A 50 -3.93 2.67 -2.71
CA ASP A 50 -3.44 2.61 -1.33
C ASP A 50 -4.55 2.88 -0.31
N VAL A 51 -5.46 3.81 -0.62
CA VAL A 51 -6.60 4.12 0.26
C VAL A 51 -7.52 2.91 0.37
N ILE A 52 -7.82 2.26 -0.74
CA ILE A 52 -8.68 1.06 -0.75
C ILE A 52 -8.03 -0.05 0.08
N ALA A 53 -6.76 -0.33 -0.18
CA ALA A 53 -6.04 -1.37 0.54
C ALA A 53 -5.95 -1.08 2.04
N THR A 54 -5.62 0.16 2.40
CA THR A 54 -5.51 0.57 3.79
C THR A 54 -6.85 0.47 4.51
N SER A 55 -7.93 0.88 3.84
CA SER A 55 -9.28 0.81 4.41
C SER A 55 -9.68 -0.64 4.71
N LEU A 56 -9.32 -1.58 3.86
CA LEU A 56 -9.57 -3.01 4.10
C LEU A 56 -8.78 -3.52 5.30
N ILE A 57 -7.53 -3.11 5.44
CA ILE A 57 -6.71 -3.51 6.60
C ILE A 57 -7.33 -2.98 7.89
N VAL A 58 -7.74 -1.70 7.91
CA VAL A 58 -8.41 -1.10 9.07
C VAL A 58 -9.68 -1.88 9.42
N ALA A 59 -10.51 -2.19 8.42
CA ALA A 59 -11.74 -2.96 8.65
C ALA A 59 -11.46 -4.33 9.26
N LYS A 60 -10.45 -5.03 8.76
CA LYS A 60 -10.08 -6.35 9.29
C LYS A 60 -9.55 -6.27 10.72
N LYS A 61 -8.78 -5.23 11.05
CA LYS A 61 -8.33 -4.98 12.42
C LYS A 61 -9.53 -4.76 13.34
N GLU A 62 -10.50 -3.96 12.92
CA GLU A 62 -11.72 -3.69 13.69
C GLU A 62 -12.54 -4.96 13.91
N MET A 63 -12.47 -5.91 12.98
CA MET A 63 -13.11 -7.23 13.13
C MET A 63 -12.31 -8.20 13.99
N GLY A 64 -11.23 -7.74 14.59
CA GLY A 64 -10.44 -8.54 15.54
C GLY A 64 -9.29 -9.35 14.94
N ARG A 65 -8.96 -9.13 13.65
CA ARG A 65 -7.80 -9.79 13.05
C ARG A 65 -6.51 -9.24 13.69
N ASN A 66 -5.59 -10.12 13.99
CA ASN A 66 -4.33 -9.75 14.63
C ASN A 66 -3.28 -9.36 13.59
N ILE A 67 -3.47 -8.18 13.00
CA ILE A 67 -2.59 -7.61 11.98
C ILE A 67 -2.25 -6.17 12.34
N ARG A 68 -1.13 -5.69 11.79
CA ARG A 68 -0.63 -4.33 12.01
C ARG A 68 -0.66 -3.54 10.72
N LEU A 69 -1.00 -2.26 10.82
CA LEU A 69 -0.95 -1.31 9.72
C LEU A 69 0.25 -0.38 9.91
N ILE A 70 1.13 -0.37 8.92
CA ILE A 70 2.32 0.47 8.91
C ILE A 70 2.23 1.41 7.70
N PHE A 71 2.41 2.71 7.92
CA PHE A 71 2.55 3.66 6.84
C PHE A 71 4.03 3.94 6.59
N ALA A 72 4.44 3.84 5.33
CA ALA A 72 5.72 4.34 4.87
C ALA A 72 5.42 5.54 3.97
N LEU A 73 5.62 6.74 4.51
CA LEU A 73 5.24 7.97 3.84
C LEU A 73 6.46 8.62 3.16
N PRO A 74 6.28 9.19 1.96
CA PRO A 74 7.41 9.76 1.24
C PRO A 74 7.97 11.00 1.95
N CYS A 75 7.08 11.79 2.56
CA CYS A 75 7.44 13.01 3.28
C CYS A 75 6.26 13.45 4.15
N LYS A 76 6.48 14.43 5.03
CA LYS A 76 5.46 14.88 5.98
C LYS A 76 4.28 15.60 5.32
N ASN A 77 4.48 16.16 4.14
CA ASN A 77 3.47 16.98 3.46
C ASN A 77 3.04 16.40 2.12
N GLN A 78 2.98 15.05 1.99
CA GLN A 78 2.56 14.45 0.73
C GLN A 78 1.14 14.85 0.32
N ASP A 79 0.28 15.19 1.29
CA ASP A 79 -1.12 15.55 1.06
C ASP A 79 -1.36 17.04 0.81
N ALA A 80 -0.30 17.85 0.67
CA ALA A 80 -0.41 19.30 0.60
C ALA A 80 -1.35 19.78 -0.52
N ASN A 81 -1.37 19.10 -1.66
CA ASN A 81 -2.16 19.49 -2.83
C ASN A 81 -3.41 18.62 -3.05
N TRP A 82 -3.77 17.81 -2.06
CA TRP A 82 -4.96 16.96 -2.15
C TRP A 82 -6.22 17.77 -1.82
N ASP A 83 -7.38 17.31 -2.29
CA ASP A 83 -8.64 17.95 -1.93
C ASP A 83 -9.01 17.63 -0.47
N GLU A 84 -10.03 18.33 0.05
CA GLU A 84 -10.39 18.22 1.47
C GLU A 84 -10.89 16.81 1.84
N LYS A 85 -11.60 16.14 0.94
CA LYS A 85 -12.08 14.77 1.19
C LYS A 85 -10.92 13.79 1.27
N GLN A 86 -9.97 13.92 0.36
CA GLN A 86 -8.78 13.07 0.34
C GLN A 86 -7.93 13.30 1.59
N LYS A 87 -7.75 14.55 2.00
CA LYS A 87 -7.01 14.89 3.23
C LYS A 87 -7.67 14.32 4.46
N ALA A 88 -9.00 14.45 4.57
CA ALA A 88 -9.75 13.96 5.72
C ALA A 88 -9.63 12.44 5.85
N LEU A 89 -9.81 11.72 4.75
CA LEU A 89 -9.69 10.26 4.74
C LEU A 89 -8.27 9.82 5.08
N TYR A 90 -7.28 10.49 4.53
CA TYR A 90 -5.87 10.22 4.81
C TYR A 90 -5.56 10.35 6.31
N ARG A 91 -6.03 11.44 6.94
CA ARG A 91 -5.86 11.66 8.38
C ARG A 91 -6.55 10.59 9.21
N ASP A 92 -7.78 10.21 8.83
CA ASP A 92 -8.53 9.16 9.52
C ASP A 92 -7.78 7.84 9.47
N LEU A 93 -7.25 7.49 8.30
CA LEU A 93 -6.48 6.24 8.14
C LEU A 93 -5.15 6.30 8.91
N LEU A 94 -4.48 7.45 8.92
CA LEU A 94 -3.25 7.63 9.70
C LEU A 94 -3.49 7.42 11.19
N ASN A 95 -4.63 7.84 11.71
CA ASN A 95 -4.98 7.65 13.11
C ASN A 95 -5.16 6.17 13.49
N GLU A 96 -5.41 5.31 12.51
CA GLU A 96 -5.57 3.86 12.72
C GLU A 96 -4.25 3.11 12.58
N ALA A 97 -3.16 3.78 12.26
CA ALA A 97 -1.87 3.16 12.05
C ALA A 97 -1.25 2.67 13.36
N ASP A 98 -0.63 1.51 13.31
CA ASP A 98 0.21 1.01 14.40
C ASP A 98 1.60 1.66 14.38
N GLU A 99 2.06 2.05 13.18
CA GLU A 99 3.35 2.69 12.99
C GLU A 99 3.31 3.61 11.78
N VAL A 100 3.96 4.77 11.88
CA VAL A 100 4.11 5.72 10.78
C VAL A 100 5.58 6.03 10.60
N ILE A 101 6.11 5.79 9.40
CA ILE A 101 7.51 6.01 9.07
C ILE A 101 7.58 7.06 7.97
N TYR A 102 8.33 8.12 8.19
CA TYR A 102 8.63 9.12 7.18
C TYR A 102 9.97 8.79 6.55
N VAL A 103 9.94 8.38 5.29
CA VAL A 103 11.16 7.96 4.56
C VAL A 103 12.05 9.17 4.27
N SER A 104 11.43 10.33 4.02
CA SER A 104 12.14 11.60 3.85
C SER A 104 11.45 12.68 4.68
N GLU A 105 12.20 13.69 5.12
CA GLU A 105 11.65 14.80 5.91
C GLU A 105 10.81 15.72 5.04
N GLU A 106 11.36 16.11 3.90
CA GLU A 106 10.76 17.08 2.98
C GLU A 106 10.52 16.49 1.62
N TYR A 107 9.61 17.11 0.87
CA TYR A 107 9.36 16.74 -0.51
C TYR A 107 10.62 16.91 -1.36
N SER A 108 10.87 15.91 -2.21
CA SER A 108 11.92 15.98 -3.23
C SER A 108 11.43 15.21 -4.46
N PRO A 109 12.06 15.40 -5.63
CA PRO A 109 11.70 14.64 -6.83
C PRO A 109 11.84 13.12 -6.67
N PHE A 110 12.62 12.67 -5.68
CA PHE A 110 12.92 11.26 -5.48
C PHE A 110 12.23 10.63 -4.26
N CYS A 111 11.45 11.41 -3.50
CA CYS A 111 10.89 10.92 -2.23
C CYS A 111 9.90 9.77 -2.44
N MET A 112 9.10 9.80 -3.50
CA MET A 112 8.17 8.71 -3.82
C MET A 112 8.91 7.42 -4.16
N LYS A 113 9.96 7.52 -4.95
CA LYS A 113 10.79 6.39 -5.33
C LYS A 113 11.49 5.78 -4.10
N ARG A 114 12.01 6.61 -3.22
CA ARG A 114 12.63 6.17 -1.96
C ARG A 114 11.63 5.44 -1.08
N ARG A 115 10.41 5.96 -0.97
CA ARG A 115 9.35 5.33 -0.20
C ARG A 115 8.99 3.96 -0.78
N ASN A 116 8.85 3.88 -2.09
CA ASN A 116 8.53 2.61 -2.75
C ASN A 116 9.64 1.59 -2.55
N GLN A 117 10.88 2.03 -2.65
CA GLN A 117 12.06 1.18 -2.40
C GLN A 117 12.08 0.69 -0.95
N TYR A 118 11.79 1.57 0.01
CA TYR A 118 11.70 1.23 1.42
C TYR A 118 10.67 0.11 1.64
N MET A 119 9.48 0.24 1.05
CA MET A 119 8.42 -0.76 1.21
C MET A 119 8.86 -2.12 0.69
N VAL A 120 9.49 -2.17 -0.48
CA VAL A 120 9.97 -3.42 -1.07
C VAL A 120 11.08 -4.05 -0.22
N GLU A 121 12.02 -3.24 0.27
CA GLU A 121 13.14 -3.72 1.08
C GLU A 121 12.70 -4.28 2.44
N HIS A 122 11.54 -3.85 2.93
CA HIS A 122 11.03 -4.26 4.24
C HIS A 122 9.84 -5.22 4.15
N SER A 123 9.70 -5.91 3.01
CA SER A 123 8.58 -6.83 2.77
C SER A 123 9.06 -8.14 2.13
N ALA A 124 8.25 -9.17 2.30
CA ALA A 124 8.41 -10.45 1.60
C ALA A 124 7.27 -10.68 0.60
N TYR A 125 6.19 -9.93 0.73
CA TYR A 125 4.99 -10.05 -0.10
C TYR A 125 4.61 -8.69 -0.66
N CYS A 126 4.02 -8.68 -1.86
CA CYS A 126 3.52 -7.45 -2.48
C CYS A 126 2.17 -7.72 -3.14
N ILE A 127 1.17 -6.94 -2.75
CA ILE A 127 -0.11 -6.92 -3.46
C ILE A 127 -0.16 -5.66 -4.29
N CYS A 128 -0.34 -5.80 -5.59
CA CYS A 128 -0.36 -4.66 -6.50
C CYS A 128 -1.63 -4.60 -7.33
N ALA A 129 -1.94 -3.39 -7.79
CA ALA A 129 -2.93 -3.16 -8.84
C ALA A 129 -2.19 -2.50 -10.00
N LEU A 130 -1.64 -3.32 -10.88
CA LEU A 130 -0.80 -2.86 -11.98
C LEU A 130 -1.54 -3.00 -13.31
N LEU A 131 -1.82 -1.85 -13.92
CA LEU A 131 -2.45 -1.75 -15.25
C LEU A 131 -1.48 -1.21 -16.31
N HIS A 132 -0.53 -0.38 -15.88
CA HIS A 132 0.39 0.31 -16.78
C HIS A 132 1.83 0.07 -16.33
N GLU A 133 2.59 -0.70 -17.11
CA GLU A 133 3.98 -1.03 -16.78
C GLU A 133 4.89 0.19 -16.70
N LYS A 134 4.63 1.22 -17.53
CA LYS A 134 5.39 2.48 -17.49
C LYS A 134 4.76 3.43 -16.49
N SER A 135 5.00 3.18 -15.21
CA SER A 135 4.43 3.96 -14.10
C SER A 135 5.27 3.77 -12.85
N GLY A 136 4.98 4.56 -11.81
CA GLY A 136 5.57 4.38 -10.48
C GLY A 136 5.25 3.00 -9.91
N THR A 137 4.01 2.54 -10.10
CA THR A 137 3.58 1.19 -9.71
C THR A 137 4.40 0.13 -10.44
N GLY A 138 4.56 0.27 -11.75
CA GLY A 138 5.38 -0.65 -12.54
C GLY A 138 6.83 -0.71 -12.08
N GLN A 139 7.42 0.44 -11.74
CA GLN A 139 8.77 0.49 -11.19
C GLN A 139 8.86 -0.27 -9.87
N THR A 140 7.89 -0.06 -8.98
CA THR A 140 7.86 -0.73 -7.68
C THR A 140 7.72 -2.25 -7.84
N VAL A 141 6.85 -2.69 -8.74
CA VAL A 141 6.66 -4.11 -9.01
C VAL A 141 7.93 -4.75 -9.57
N ARG A 142 8.65 -4.04 -10.45
CA ARG A 142 9.94 -4.53 -10.98
C ARG A 142 10.97 -4.68 -9.86
N LEU A 143 11.04 -3.73 -8.93
CA LEU A 143 11.90 -3.84 -7.75
C LEU A 143 11.53 -5.06 -6.90
N ALA A 144 10.22 -5.27 -6.68
CA ALA A 144 9.73 -6.40 -5.91
C ALA A 144 10.09 -7.74 -6.57
N ARG A 145 9.95 -7.84 -7.90
CA ARG A 145 10.35 -9.03 -8.66
C ARG A 145 11.85 -9.30 -8.52
N LYS A 146 12.65 -8.26 -8.67
CA LYS A 146 14.11 -8.37 -8.57
C LYS A 146 14.54 -8.84 -7.18
N LYS A 147 13.83 -8.40 -6.16
CA LYS A 147 14.10 -8.76 -4.77
C LYS A 147 13.53 -10.12 -4.38
N GLY A 148 12.71 -10.72 -5.22
CA GLY A 148 12.14 -12.04 -4.98
C GLY A 148 10.91 -12.06 -4.10
N LEU A 149 10.18 -10.96 -3.99
CA LEU A 149 8.93 -10.93 -3.24
C LEU A 149 7.87 -11.79 -3.93
N LYS A 150 6.97 -12.35 -3.13
CA LYS A 150 5.77 -12.99 -3.66
C LYS A 150 4.78 -11.91 -4.05
N ILE A 151 4.45 -11.83 -5.34
CA ILE A 151 3.67 -10.74 -5.90
C ILE A 151 2.33 -11.27 -6.41
N ILE A 152 1.25 -10.57 -6.04
CA ILE A 152 -0.10 -10.83 -6.56
C ILE A 152 -0.63 -9.53 -7.16
N ASN A 153 -1.10 -9.60 -8.40
CA ASN A 153 -1.76 -8.47 -9.07
C ASN A 153 -3.28 -8.68 -9.01
N VAL A 154 -3.99 -7.74 -8.40
CA VAL A 154 -5.44 -7.90 -8.14
C VAL A 154 -6.34 -7.31 -9.21
N VAL A 155 -5.78 -6.85 -10.34
CA VAL A 155 -6.59 -6.25 -11.42
C VAL A 155 -7.35 -7.27 -12.27
N ASP A 156 -7.00 -8.54 -12.21
CA ASP A 156 -7.63 -9.61 -13.01
C ASP A 156 -8.53 -10.51 -12.19
#